data_d6569fe5ead0d142e29c7a5aba23170d
#
_entry.id   d6569fe5ead0d142e29c7a5aba23170d
#
_cell.length_a   1.000
_cell.length_b   1.000
_cell.length_c   1.000
_cell.angle_alpha   90.00
_cell.angle_beta   90.00
_cell.angle_gamma   90.00
#
_symmetry.space_group_name_H-M   'P 1'
#
loop_
_entity.id
_entity.type
_entity.pdbx_description
1 polymer ?
#
loop_
_entity_poly.entity_id
_entity_poly.type
_entity_poly.pdbx_seq_one_letter_code
_entity_poly.pdbx_strand_id
1 'polypeptide(L)'
;MIDDQEIVRIGLRQVIGGVFPTGTCGEARSSQEALQLASQQDWDLVLLELAIDGNRGLELLKEMKRDRPKMPVLVVSSHPEEQYALRVIRAGAAGYISKASASAELLRAVKAVINGGRYVSPSLAEALSADLHRRDPQAIHETLSDREFQVMRLIGSGKTVGEIAGLLGISDKTVSTYRARVLDKTGMRNNAELVRYVVEQGLAD
;
A
#
# COMPACT_ATOMS: atom_id res chain seq x y z
N MET A 1 -5.27 -14.33 -1.18
CA MET A 1 -5.64 -13.23 -0.28
C MET A 1 -4.55 -13.11 0.77
N ILE A 2 -3.97 -11.93 0.89
CA ILE A 2 -2.80 -11.63 1.76
C ILE A 2 -3.23 -10.54 2.74
N ASP A 3 -3.47 -10.93 3.99
CA ASP A 3 -3.93 -10.05 5.07
C ASP A 3 -3.65 -10.75 6.41
N ASP A 4 -3.13 -10.08 7.42
CA ASP A 4 -2.88 -10.66 8.74
C ASP A 4 -4.16 -10.84 9.56
N GLN A 5 -5.22 -10.09 9.24
CA GLN A 5 -6.51 -10.16 9.91
C GLN A 5 -7.39 -11.29 9.35
N GLU A 6 -7.60 -12.34 10.12
CA GLU A 6 -8.40 -13.50 9.72
C GLU A 6 -9.83 -13.13 9.33
N ILE A 7 -10.47 -12.23 10.09
CA ILE A 7 -11.85 -11.81 9.83
C ILE A 7 -11.99 -11.14 8.45
N VAL A 8 -10.97 -10.40 8.01
CA VAL A 8 -10.94 -9.77 6.68
C VAL A 8 -10.82 -10.85 5.60
N ARG A 9 -9.93 -11.83 5.77
CA ARG A 9 -9.80 -12.92 4.80
C ARG A 9 -11.08 -13.73 4.66
N ILE A 10 -11.76 -14.02 5.78
CA ILE A 10 -13.08 -14.69 5.76
C ILE A 10 -14.09 -13.86 4.98
N GLY A 11 -14.19 -12.55 5.25
CA GLY A 11 -15.10 -11.65 4.54
C GLY A 11 -14.81 -11.56 3.05
N LEU A 12 -13.55 -11.40 2.66
CA LEU A 12 -13.11 -11.36 1.26
C LEU A 12 -13.45 -12.67 0.54
N ARG A 13 -13.19 -13.82 1.18
CA ARG A 13 -13.51 -15.14 0.62
C ARG A 13 -15.01 -15.30 0.41
N GLN A 14 -15.83 -14.86 1.35
CA GLN A 14 -17.29 -14.95 1.24
C GLN A 14 -17.81 -14.07 0.08
N VAL A 15 -17.34 -12.82 -0.01
CA VAL A 15 -17.75 -11.87 -1.06
C VAL A 15 -17.33 -12.39 -2.44
N ILE A 16 -16.10 -12.85 -2.60
CA ILE A 16 -15.57 -13.35 -3.88
C ILE A 16 -16.17 -14.70 -4.25
N GLY A 17 -16.28 -15.61 -3.28
CA GLY A 17 -16.88 -16.94 -3.47
C GLY A 17 -18.32 -16.89 -3.93
N GLY A 18 -19.08 -15.87 -3.55
CA GLY A 18 -20.44 -15.63 -4.05
C GLY A 18 -20.50 -15.36 -5.57
N VAL A 19 -19.41 -14.87 -6.16
CA VAL A 19 -19.34 -14.56 -7.60
C VAL A 19 -18.53 -15.61 -8.38
N PHE A 20 -17.53 -16.21 -7.73
CA PHE A 20 -16.64 -17.23 -8.30
C PHE A 20 -16.69 -18.53 -7.49
N PRO A 21 -17.82 -19.27 -7.50
CA PRO A 21 -18.02 -20.42 -6.61
C PRO A 21 -17.07 -21.60 -6.88
N THR A 22 -16.50 -21.69 -8.08
CA THR A 22 -15.52 -22.72 -8.46
C THR A 22 -14.07 -22.26 -8.35
N GLY A 23 -13.85 -21.02 -7.88
CA GLY A 23 -12.51 -20.44 -7.75
C GLY A 23 -11.73 -21.08 -6.60
N THR A 24 -10.44 -21.31 -6.81
CA THR A 24 -9.51 -21.73 -5.75
C THR A 24 -8.99 -20.51 -5.02
N CYS A 25 -9.04 -20.52 -3.69
CA CYS A 25 -8.54 -19.43 -2.84
C CYS A 25 -7.33 -19.89 -2.02
N GLY A 26 -6.21 -19.15 -2.16
CA GLY A 26 -5.08 -19.23 -1.25
C GLY A 26 -5.13 -18.10 -0.22
N GLU A 27 -4.69 -18.37 1.00
CA GLU A 27 -4.62 -17.38 2.08
C GLU A 27 -3.20 -17.31 2.64
N ALA A 28 -2.73 -16.08 2.85
CA ALA A 28 -1.46 -15.80 3.52
C ALA A 28 -1.67 -14.71 4.58
N ARG A 29 -1.04 -14.89 5.73
CA ARG A 29 -1.07 -13.96 6.86
C ARG A 29 0.26 -13.26 7.08
N SER A 30 1.25 -13.53 6.24
CA SER A 30 2.57 -12.92 6.25
C SER A 30 3.12 -12.77 4.83
N SER A 31 4.12 -11.91 4.65
CA SER A 31 4.83 -11.76 3.39
C SER A 31 5.53 -13.05 2.97
N GLN A 32 6.05 -13.82 3.93
CA GLN A 32 6.71 -15.09 3.66
C GLN A 32 5.74 -16.12 3.09
N GLU A 33 4.56 -16.30 3.72
CA GLU A 33 3.52 -17.19 3.23
C GLU A 33 3.02 -16.76 1.84
N ALA A 34 2.87 -15.43 1.63
CA ALA A 34 2.44 -14.88 0.37
C ALA A 34 3.40 -15.20 -0.79
N LEU A 35 4.71 -15.01 -0.59
CA LEU A 35 5.72 -15.34 -1.59
C LEU A 35 5.78 -16.86 -1.85
N GLN A 36 5.65 -17.68 -0.82
CA GLN A 36 5.59 -19.13 -0.97
C GLN A 36 4.40 -19.55 -1.84
N LEU A 37 3.19 -19.06 -1.55
CA LEU A 37 1.99 -19.34 -2.35
C LEU A 37 2.12 -18.82 -3.78
N ALA A 38 2.66 -17.62 -3.96
CA ALA A 38 2.87 -17.02 -5.27
C ALA A 38 3.86 -17.84 -6.14
N SER A 39 4.78 -18.57 -5.53
CA SER A 39 5.75 -19.41 -6.25
C SER A 39 5.18 -20.78 -6.69
N GLN A 40 4.13 -21.27 -6.03
CA GLN A 40 3.61 -22.63 -6.23
C GLN A 40 2.73 -22.76 -7.47
N GLN A 41 2.02 -21.69 -7.85
CA GLN A 41 1.11 -21.70 -9.00
C GLN A 41 0.88 -20.30 -9.55
N ASP A 42 0.28 -20.22 -10.73
CA ASP A 42 -0.20 -18.96 -11.28
C ASP A 42 -1.55 -18.58 -10.67
N TRP A 43 -1.68 -17.33 -10.26
CA TRP A 43 -2.90 -16.77 -9.69
C TRP A 43 -3.52 -15.77 -10.65
N ASP A 44 -4.83 -15.90 -10.88
CA ASP A 44 -5.59 -14.94 -11.70
C ASP A 44 -5.71 -13.57 -11.00
N LEU A 45 -5.62 -13.55 -9.67
CA LEU A 45 -5.69 -12.34 -8.87
C LEU A 45 -5.05 -12.55 -7.50
N VAL A 46 -4.28 -11.56 -7.07
CA VAL A 46 -3.82 -11.43 -5.68
C VAL A 46 -4.51 -10.23 -5.06
N LEU A 47 -5.12 -10.41 -3.88
CA LEU A 47 -5.58 -9.32 -3.02
C LEU A 47 -4.53 -9.10 -1.94
N LEU A 48 -4.05 -7.87 -1.79
CA LEU A 48 -2.92 -7.54 -0.92
C LEU A 48 -3.26 -6.39 0.05
N GLU A 49 -3.11 -6.64 1.35
CA GLU A 49 -3.10 -5.60 2.38
C GLU A 49 -1.69 -4.98 2.53
N LEU A 50 -1.63 -3.64 2.62
CA LEU A 50 -0.36 -2.93 2.80
C LEU A 50 0.17 -2.99 4.23
N ALA A 51 -0.71 -3.08 5.23
CA ALA A 51 -0.33 -3.09 6.64
C ALA A 51 0.34 -4.40 7.09
N ILE A 52 0.38 -5.44 6.23
CA ILE A 52 0.97 -6.74 6.56
C ILE A 52 2.42 -6.61 7.05
N ASP A 53 2.81 -7.44 8.04
CA ASP A 53 4.17 -7.49 8.61
C ASP A 53 4.73 -6.10 9.00
N GLY A 54 3.95 -5.26 9.65
CA GLY A 54 4.37 -3.90 10.00
C GLY A 54 4.52 -2.97 8.80
N ASN A 55 3.51 -2.91 7.95
CA ASN A 55 3.45 -2.06 6.75
C ASN A 55 4.50 -2.40 5.67
N ARG A 56 4.77 -3.68 5.46
CA ARG A 56 5.68 -4.17 4.40
C ARG A 56 4.98 -4.54 3.10
N GLY A 57 3.68 -4.33 2.98
CA GLY A 57 2.89 -4.74 1.82
C GLY A 57 3.35 -4.09 0.51
N LEU A 58 3.86 -2.85 0.55
CA LEU A 58 4.37 -2.19 -0.66
C LEU A 58 5.70 -2.81 -1.14
N GLU A 59 6.60 -3.18 -0.23
CA GLU A 59 7.80 -3.95 -0.57
C GLU A 59 7.45 -5.33 -1.13
N LEU A 60 6.49 -6.01 -0.48
CA LEU A 60 5.98 -7.30 -0.96
C LEU A 60 5.41 -7.18 -2.37
N LEU A 61 4.60 -6.15 -2.66
CA LEU A 61 4.10 -5.89 -4.01
C LEU A 61 5.23 -5.78 -5.04
N LYS A 62 6.26 -4.98 -4.74
CA LYS A 62 7.42 -4.80 -5.63
C LYS A 62 8.18 -6.11 -5.86
N GLU A 63 8.35 -6.91 -4.83
CA GLU A 63 8.98 -8.23 -4.92
C GLU A 63 8.16 -9.17 -5.79
N MET A 64 6.86 -9.28 -5.55
CA MET A 64 5.94 -10.08 -6.37
C MET A 64 5.93 -9.64 -7.84
N LYS A 65 5.93 -8.33 -8.09
CA LYS A 65 5.95 -7.79 -9.47
C LYS A 65 7.30 -7.95 -10.16
N ARG A 66 8.42 -7.97 -9.43
CA ARG A 66 9.74 -8.29 -9.97
C ARG A 66 9.81 -9.75 -10.40
N ASP A 67 9.32 -10.66 -9.56
CA ASP A 67 9.44 -12.10 -9.80
C ASP A 67 8.36 -12.62 -10.76
N ARG A 68 7.16 -12.02 -10.72
CA ARG A 68 6.01 -12.35 -11.57
C ARG A 68 5.34 -11.08 -12.14
N PRO A 69 5.94 -10.44 -13.17
CA PRO A 69 5.48 -9.15 -13.70
C PRO A 69 4.01 -9.14 -14.20
N LYS A 70 3.54 -10.29 -14.68
CA LYS A 70 2.17 -10.43 -15.23
C LYS A 70 1.12 -10.73 -14.18
N MET A 71 1.49 -11.17 -12.97
CA MET A 71 0.54 -11.53 -11.91
C MET A 71 -0.29 -10.31 -11.51
N PRO A 72 -1.64 -10.36 -11.62
CA PRO A 72 -2.46 -9.21 -11.24
C PRO A 72 -2.52 -9.06 -9.71
N VAL A 73 -2.20 -7.87 -9.21
CA VAL A 73 -2.29 -7.55 -7.77
C VAL A 73 -3.25 -6.38 -7.59
N LEU A 74 -4.34 -6.60 -6.87
CA LEU A 74 -5.26 -5.57 -6.40
C LEU A 74 -4.98 -5.32 -4.93
N VAL A 75 -4.61 -4.10 -4.59
CA VAL A 75 -4.41 -3.71 -3.19
C VAL A 75 -5.77 -3.45 -2.55
N VAL A 76 -6.00 -4.06 -1.38
CA VAL A 76 -7.18 -3.87 -0.53
C VAL A 76 -6.69 -3.49 0.86
N SER A 77 -6.72 -2.21 1.19
CA SER A 77 -6.04 -1.69 2.37
C SER A 77 -6.91 -0.77 3.23
N SER A 78 -6.60 -0.71 4.52
CA SER A 78 -7.13 0.27 5.45
C SER A 78 -6.46 1.64 5.36
N HIS A 79 -5.33 1.75 4.67
CA HIS A 79 -4.67 3.03 4.46
C HIS A 79 -5.49 3.95 3.53
N PRO A 80 -5.40 5.28 3.70
CA PRO A 80 -6.08 6.23 2.81
C PRO A 80 -5.59 6.11 1.36
N GLU A 81 -6.54 6.10 0.42
CA GLU A 81 -6.27 5.98 -1.01
C GLU A 81 -5.39 7.13 -1.52
N GLU A 82 -5.69 8.34 -1.10
CA GLU A 82 -5.02 9.58 -1.53
C GLU A 82 -3.52 9.56 -1.24
N GLN A 83 -3.10 8.79 -0.24
CA GLN A 83 -1.72 8.75 0.22
C GLN A 83 -0.91 7.61 -0.40
N TYR A 84 -1.57 6.49 -0.73
CA TYR A 84 -0.86 5.28 -1.14
C TYR A 84 -1.15 4.83 -2.56
N ALA A 85 -2.31 5.18 -3.13
CA ALA A 85 -2.73 4.59 -4.40
C ALA A 85 -1.76 4.89 -5.55
N LEU A 86 -1.26 6.12 -5.68
CA LEU A 86 -0.26 6.46 -6.70
C LEU A 86 1.02 5.63 -6.57
N ARG A 87 1.53 5.45 -5.35
CA ARG A 87 2.73 4.63 -5.07
C ARG A 87 2.49 3.17 -5.45
N VAL A 88 1.33 2.64 -5.11
CA VAL A 88 0.90 1.27 -5.39
C VAL A 88 0.77 1.04 -6.90
N ILE A 89 0.14 1.95 -7.63
CA ILE A 89 0.01 1.85 -9.09
C ILE A 89 1.37 1.96 -9.78
N ARG A 90 2.24 2.87 -9.35
CA ARG A 90 3.62 2.98 -9.85
C ARG A 90 4.46 1.72 -9.56
N ALA A 91 4.17 1.03 -8.44
CA ALA A 91 4.79 -0.25 -8.10
C ALA A 91 4.24 -1.44 -8.93
N GLY A 92 3.24 -1.21 -9.79
CA GLY A 92 2.72 -2.19 -10.74
C GLY A 92 1.45 -2.91 -10.29
N ALA A 93 0.75 -2.42 -9.27
CA ALA A 93 -0.57 -2.95 -8.92
C ALA A 93 -1.59 -2.69 -10.05
N ALA A 94 -2.57 -3.57 -10.14
CA ALA A 94 -3.69 -3.44 -11.08
C ALA A 94 -4.80 -2.52 -10.57
N GLY A 95 -4.77 -2.15 -9.27
CA GLY A 95 -5.72 -1.22 -8.67
C GLY A 95 -5.53 -1.09 -7.17
N TYR A 96 -6.31 -0.18 -6.59
CA TYR A 96 -6.39 0.09 -5.16
C TYR A 96 -7.85 0.14 -4.72
N ILE A 97 -8.18 -0.47 -3.59
CA ILE A 97 -9.49 -0.41 -2.93
C ILE A 97 -9.28 -0.17 -1.44
N SER A 98 -10.01 0.78 -0.88
CA SER A 98 -10.09 0.93 0.57
C SER A 98 -10.93 -0.20 1.19
N LYS A 99 -10.52 -0.76 2.33
CA LYS A 99 -11.34 -1.71 3.11
C LYS A 99 -12.67 -1.11 3.58
N ALA A 100 -12.78 0.22 3.62
CA ALA A 100 -14.03 0.91 3.91
C ALA A 100 -15.00 0.96 2.72
N SER A 101 -14.55 0.58 1.51
CA SER A 101 -15.40 0.57 0.32
C SER A 101 -16.48 -0.51 0.41
N ALA A 102 -17.61 -0.25 -0.25
CA ALA A 102 -18.68 -1.23 -0.33
C ALA A 102 -18.26 -2.50 -1.08
N SER A 103 -18.79 -3.65 -0.67
CA SER A 103 -18.50 -4.94 -1.31
C SER A 103 -18.78 -4.96 -2.82
N ALA A 104 -19.78 -4.20 -3.27
CA ALA A 104 -20.08 -4.04 -4.70
C ALA A 104 -18.93 -3.37 -5.48
N GLU A 105 -18.19 -2.45 -4.86
CA GLU A 105 -17.03 -1.80 -5.45
C GLU A 105 -15.86 -2.78 -5.54
N LEU A 106 -15.59 -3.52 -4.47
CA LEU A 106 -14.61 -4.60 -4.48
C LEU A 106 -14.86 -5.58 -5.62
N LEU A 107 -16.10 -6.03 -5.79
CA LEU A 107 -16.46 -6.97 -6.87
C LEU A 107 -16.27 -6.36 -8.26
N ARG A 108 -16.55 -5.08 -8.46
CA ARG A 108 -16.27 -4.38 -9.73
C ARG A 108 -14.76 -4.38 -10.02
N ALA A 109 -13.95 -4.05 -9.01
CA ALA A 109 -12.50 -4.04 -9.14
C ALA A 109 -11.94 -5.43 -9.44
N VAL A 110 -12.38 -6.46 -8.71
CA VAL A 110 -11.99 -7.86 -8.92
C VAL A 110 -12.32 -8.30 -10.35
N LYS A 111 -13.55 -8.06 -10.83
CA LYS A 111 -13.96 -8.40 -12.22
C LYS A 111 -13.12 -7.66 -13.25
N ALA A 112 -12.86 -6.37 -13.07
CA ALA A 112 -12.03 -5.60 -13.99
C ALA A 112 -10.62 -6.18 -14.11
N VAL A 113 -10.00 -6.51 -12.97
CA VAL A 113 -8.61 -7.02 -12.93
C VAL A 113 -8.51 -8.44 -13.47
N ILE A 114 -9.43 -9.34 -13.14
CA ILE A 114 -9.45 -10.73 -13.69
C ILE A 114 -9.61 -10.71 -15.21
N ASN A 115 -10.35 -9.75 -15.76
CA ASN A 115 -10.50 -9.57 -17.21
C ASN A 115 -9.30 -8.86 -17.87
N GLY A 116 -8.16 -8.75 -17.18
CA GLY A 116 -6.93 -8.16 -17.71
C GLY A 116 -6.89 -6.62 -17.68
N GLY A 117 -7.92 -5.96 -17.12
CA GLY A 117 -7.99 -4.52 -16.98
C GLY A 117 -7.30 -4.01 -15.69
N ARG A 118 -7.48 -2.72 -15.43
CA ARG A 118 -7.09 -2.06 -14.20
C ARG A 118 -8.32 -1.47 -13.54
N TYR A 119 -8.27 -1.38 -12.22
CA TYR A 119 -9.28 -0.66 -11.45
C TYR A 119 -8.70 0.64 -10.92
N VAL A 120 -9.37 1.74 -11.26
CA VAL A 120 -9.02 3.09 -10.82
C VAL A 120 -10.30 3.73 -10.32
N SER A 121 -10.31 4.20 -9.07
CA SER A 121 -11.42 5.00 -8.54
C SER A 121 -11.49 6.36 -9.22
N PRO A 122 -12.61 7.09 -9.18
CA PRO A 122 -12.68 8.45 -9.72
C PRO A 122 -11.64 9.39 -9.10
N SER A 123 -11.44 9.34 -7.77
CA SER A 123 -10.45 10.14 -7.05
C SER A 123 -9.02 9.82 -7.50
N LEU A 124 -8.69 8.55 -7.68
CA LEU A 124 -7.40 8.13 -8.18
C LEU A 124 -7.18 8.53 -9.65
N ALA A 125 -8.24 8.49 -10.47
CA ALA A 125 -8.16 8.94 -11.86
C ALA A 125 -7.84 10.45 -11.96
N GLU A 126 -8.45 11.27 -11.10
CA GLU A 126 -8.16 12.70 -10.99
C GLU A 126 -6.70 12.92 -10.53
N ALA A 127 -6.25 12.19 -9.51
CA ALA A 127 -4.88 12.27 -9.01
C ALA A 127 -3.85 11.86 -10.08
N LEU A 128 -4.10 10.79 -10.82
CA LEU A 128 -3.25 10.35 -11.94
C LEU A 128 -3.22 11.38 -13.07
N SER A 129 -4.37 11.98 -13.40
CA SER A 129 -4.46 13.04 -14.40
C SER A 129 -3.68 14.29 -13.98
N ALA A 130 -3.82 14.71 -12.72
CA ALA A 130 -3.06 15.81 -12.15
C ALA A 130 -1.55 15.53 -12.17
N ASP A 131 -1.13 14.30 -11.85
CA ASP A 131 0.27 13.87 -11.88
C ASP A 131 0.87 13.95 -13.29
N LEU A 132 0.13 13.53 -14.31
CA LEU A 132 0.55 13.66 -15.73
C LEU A 132 0.68 15.10 -16.22
N HIS A 133 -0.11 16.02 -15.67
CA HIS A 133 -0.11 17.44 -16.04
C HIS A 133 0.82 18.29 -15.17
N ARG A 134 1.35 17.75 -14.07
CA ARG A 134 2.32 18.47 -13.25
C ARG A 134 3.62 18.68 -14.03
N ARG A 135 3.83 19.92 -14.44
CA ARG A 135 5.13 20.44 -14.88
C ARG A 135 6.01 20.92 -13.73
N ASP A 136 5.46 20.90 -12.52
CA ASP A 136 6.15 21.33 -11.29
C ASP A 136 6.87 20.16 -10.60
N PRO A 137 7.96 20.43 -9.86
CA PRO A 137 8.72 19.40 -9.17
C PRO A 137 7.82 18.54 -8.30
N GLN A 138 8.04 17.24 -8.39
CA GLN A 138 7.41 16.21 -7.53
C GLN A 138 7.28 16.73 -6.10
N ALA A 139 6.11 16.55 -5.49
CA ALA A 139 5.97 16.89 -4.07
C ALA A 139 7.14 16.26 -3.30
N ILE A 140 7.78 17.03 -2.43
CA ILE A 140 9.05 16.65 -1.78
C ILE A 140 8.97 15.23 -1.19
N HIS A 141 7.80 14.85 -0.64
CA HIS A 141 7.59 13.52 -0.09
C HIS A 141 7.56 12.39 -1.15
N GLU A 142 7.41 12.67 -2.42
CA GLU A 142 7.45 11.67 -3.49
C GLU A 142 8.89 11.19 -3.77
N THR A 143 9.90 11.96 -3.39
CA THR A 143 11.32 11.59 -3.50
C THR A 143 11.74 10.58 -2.43
N LEU A 144 10.92 10.39 -1.40
CA LEU A 144 11.19 9.47 -0.30
C LEU A 144 10.94 8.03 -0.72
N SER A 145 11.81 7.13 -0.26
CA SER A 145 11.51 5.70 -0.30
C SER A 145 10.29 5.37 0.56
N ASP A 146 9.69 4.20 0.35
CA ASP A 146 8.47 3.82 1.07
C ASP A 146 8.66 3.82 2.60
N ARG A 147 9.82 3.35 3.08
CA ARG A 147 10.16 3.37 4.52
C ARG A 147 10.39 4.78 5.05
N GLU A 148 11.06 5.63 4.29
CA GLU A 148 11.23 7.04 4.64
C GLU A 148 9.87 7.76 4.70
N PHE A 149 8.99 7.49 3.74
CA PHE A 149 7.64 8.03 3.72
C PHE A 149 6.80 7.58 4.91
N GLN A 150 6.82 6.27 5.25
CA GLN A 150 6.14 5.74 6.43
C GLN A 150 6.64 6.41 7.73
N VAL A 151 7.97 6.51 7.89
CA VAL A 151 8.57 7.17 9.06
C VAL A 151 8.18 8.64 9.11
N MET A 152 8.22 9.36 7.99
CA MET A 152 7.78 10.76 7.89
C MET A 152 6.34 10.93 8.37
N ARG A 153 5.40 10.10 7.90
CA ARG A 153 3.99 10.17 8.28
C ARG A 153 3.78 9.92 9.76
N LEU A 154 4.40 8.86 10.30
CA LEU A 154 4.27 8.52 11.72
C LEU A 154 4.85 9.61 12.63
N ILE A 155 5.95 10.28 12.24
CA ILE A 155 6.45 11.46 12.95
C ILE A 155 5.44 12.61 12.84
N GLY A 156 4.86 12.82 11.66
CA GLY A 156 3.83 13.83 11.41
C GLY A 156 2.58 13.63 12.26
N SER A 157 2.21 12.37 12.53
CA SER A 157 1.11 11.98 13.43
C SER A 157 1.51 12.00 14.92
N GLY A 158 2.68 12.56 15.26
CA GLY A 158 3.13 12.75 16.65
C GLY A 158 3.72 11.51 17.32
N LYS A 159 4.02 10.43 16.58
CA LYS A 159 4.63 9.22 17.14
C LYS A 159 6.08 9.44 17.51
N THR A 160 6.48 8.89 18.64
CA THR A 160 7.87 8.84 19.10
C THR A 160 8.68 7.80 18.32
N VAL A 161 10.01 7.90 18.35
CA VAL A 161 10.92 6.95 17.71
C VAL A 161 10.64 5.51 18.19
N GLY A 162 10.43 5.31 19.49
CA GLY A 162 10.14 3.98 20.05
C GLY A 162 8.80 3.41 19.58
N GLU A 163 7.74 4.25 19.52
CA GLU A 163 6.44 3.82 18.99
C GLU A 163 6.54 3.45 17.50
N ILE A 164 7.28 4.25 16.71
CA ILE A 164 7.51 3.96 15.28
C ILE A 164 8.28 2.66 15.12
N ALA A 165 9.30 2.43 15.93
CA ALA A 165 10.08 1.19 15.93
C ALA A 165 9.20 -0.03 16.18
N GLY A 166 8.31 0.04 17.18
CA GLY A 166 7.32 -1.01 17.48
C GLY A 166 6.33 -1.22 16.34
N LEU A 167 5.77 -0.15 15.77
CA LEU A 167 4.79 -0.23 14.67
C LEU A 167 5.37 -0.81 13.38
N LEU A 168 6.65 -0.51 13.09
CA LEU A 168 7.30 -0.94 11.86
C LEU A 168 8.13 -2.23 12.02
N GLY A 169 8.23 -2.77 13.24
CA GLY A 169 9.03 -3.98 13.53
C GLY A 169 10.53 -3.79 13.29
N ILE A 170 11.08 -2.59 13.59
CA ILE A 170 12.50 -2.24 13.37
C ILE A 170 13.10 -1.61 14.64
N SER A 171 14.43 -1.43 14.69
CA SER A 171 15.06 -0.80 15.84
C SER A 171 14.91 0.72 15.86
N ASP A 172 14.97 1.35 17.04
CA ASP A 172 15.01 2.81 17.24
C ASP A 172 16.15 3.47 16.43
N LYS A 173 17.29 2.80 16.35
CA LYS A 173 18.43 3.23 15.54
C LYS A 173 18.09 3.29 14.06
N THR A 174 17.33 2.31 13.58
CA THR A 174 16.87 2.26 12.18
C THR A 174 15.87 3.38 11.90
N VAL A 175 14.92 3.62 12.80
CA VAL A 175 13.97 4.75 12.69
C VAL A 175 14.74 6.07 12.66
N SER A 176 15.70 6.26 13.55
CA SER A 176 16.53 7.48 13.59
C SER A 176 17.30 7.69 12.29
N THR A 177 17.77 6.61 11.67
CA THR A 177 18.44 6.67 10.37
C THR A 177 17.47 7.10 9.26
N TYR A 178 16.27 6.53 9.22
CA TYR A 178 15.25 6.95 8.25
C TYR A 178 14.83 8.40 8.45
N ARG A 179 14.62 8.81 9.71
CA ARG A 179 14.32 10.21 10.04
C ARG A 179 15.40 11.17 9.53
N ALA A 180 16.68 10.85 9.74
CA ALA A 180 17.77 11.68 9.24
C ALA A 180 17.76 11.79 7.72
N ARG A 181 17.53 10.68 7.01
CA ARG A 181 17.40 10.68 5.55
C ARG A 181 16.18 11.46 5.05
N VAL A 182 15.06 11.40 5.76
CA VAL A 182 13.88 12.22 5.44
C VAL A 182 14.22 13.69 5.52
N LEU A 183 14.81 14.15 6.62
CA LEU A 183 15.21 15.55 6.80
C LEU A 183 16.20 16.01 5.72
N ASP A 184 17.19 15.17 5.40
CA ASP A 184 18.18 15.45 4.36
C ASP A 184 17.52 15.59 2.96
N LYS A 185 16.72 14.61 2.55
CA LYS A 185 16.06 14.59 1.24
C LYS A 185 15.00 15.70 1.08
N THR A 186 14.33 16.07 2.17
CA THR A 186 13.30 17.11 2.14
C THR A 186 13.85 18.52 2.37
N GLY A 187 15.11 18.64 2.79
CA GLY A 187 15.71 19.92 3.18
C GLY A 187 15.17 20.51 4.48
N MET A 188 14.39 19.73 5.24
CA MET A 188 13.82 20.16 6.53
C MET A 188 14.86 20.07 7.63
N ARG A 189 14.86 21.06 8.55
CA ARG A 189 15.89 21.18 9.60
C ARG A 189 15.58 20.35 10.85
N ASN A 190 14.31 20.10 11.12
CA ASN A 190 13.87 19.46 12.36
C ASN A 190 12.47 18.83 12.23
N ASN A 191 12.06 18.09 13.26
CA ASN A 191 10.74 17.44 13.28
C ASN A 191 9.58 18.44 13.23
N ALA A 192 9.71 19.65 13.76
CA ALA A 192 8.61 20.61 13.76
C ALA A 192 8.27 21.05 12.32
N GLU A 193 9.28 21.28 11.47
CA GLU A 193 9.07 21.56 10.04
C GLU A 193 8.45 20.35 9.32
N LEU A 194 8.87 19.13 9.67
CA LEU A 194 8.34 17.90 9.11
C LEU A 194 6.86 17.69 9.51
N VAL A 195 6.52 17.86 10.80
CA VAL A 195 5.14 17.76 11.29
C VAL A 195 4.24 18.77 10.60
N ARG A 196 4.68 20.03 10.49
CA ARG A 196 3.93 21.07 9.78
C ARG A 196 3.68 20.66 8.32
N TYR A 197 4.71 20.20 7.62
CA TYR A 197 4.60 19.77 6.23
C TYR A 197 3.60 18.62 6.08
N VAL A 198 3.69 17.60 6.93
CA VAL A 198 2.78 16.44 6.90
C VAL A 198 1.32 16.86 7.10
N VAL A 199 1.06 17.79 8.02
CA VAL A 199 -0.29 18.33 8.27
C VAL A 199 -0.78 19.18 7.08
N GLU A 200 0.05 20.08 6.55
CA GLU A 200 -0.29 20.94 5.41
C GLU A 200 -0.57 20.13 4.13
N GLN A 201 0.08 18.98 3.96
CA GLN A 201 -0.13 18.08 2.82
C GLN A 201 -1.24 17.03 3.05
N GLY A 202 -1.91 17.04 4.20
CA GLY A 202 -2.95 16.05 4.53
C GLY A 202 -2.42 14.61 4.63
N LEU A 203 -1.14 14.44 5.01
CA LEU A 203 -0.48 13.14 5.12
C LEU A 203 -0.50 12.54 6.53
N ALA A 204 -1.00 13.26 7.53
CA ALA A 204 -1.21 12.75 8.89
C ALA A 204 -2.37 11.73 8.90
N ASP A 205 -2.23 10.72 9.81
CA ASP A 205 -3.31 9.76 10.11
C ASP A 205 -4.37 10.39 11.01
#